data_f513e30eed10cf4a9e7b7f9f6be74b2f
#
_entry.id   f513e30eed10cf4a9e7b7f9f6be74b2f
#
_cell.length_a   1.000
_cell.length_b   1.000
_cell.length_c   1.000
_cell.angle_alpha   90.00
_cell.angle_beta   90.00
_cell.angle_gamma   90.00
#
_symmetry.space_group_name_H-M   'P 1'
#
loop_
_entity.id
_entity.type
_entity.pdbx_description
1 polymer ?
#
loop_
_entity_poly.entity_id
_entity_poly.type
_entity_poly.pdbx_seq_one_letter_code
_entity_poly.pdbx_strand_id
1 'polypeptide(L)'
;MNEEKMTLKESVRLTLRAWRFYWKNTPRFVLSTVLWALADAVSPYAVVWFSARLVAELSDARDPQALAVDVAWVLGVTALLTLVRSVLLHWKSVEREQLNWQLGHDCFMEKQMSMDYADEDSQQIYDLYNFIRQSESFCSGGNPNAVELLDNVSAAVFRILGGAVLSVGLFTARVPAGPLTALNLSLIHI
;
A
#
# COMPACT_ATOMS: atom_id res chain seq x y z
N MET A 1 18.90 -23.92 20.60
CA MET A 1 17.98 -23.89 19.46
C MET A 1 18.76 -23.29 18.30
N ASN A 2 19.13 -24.09 17.29
CA ASN A 2 19.82 -23.56 16.12
C ASN A 2 18.82 -22.67 15.37
N GLU A 3 19.06 -21.38 15.31
CA GLU A 3 18.40 -20.47 14.37
C GLU A 3 18.83 -20.87 12.96
N GLU A 4 18.13 -21.81 12.36
CA GLU A 4 18.24 -22.03 10.92
C GLU A 4 17.80 -20.74 10.24
N LYS A 5 18.78 -20.01 9.71
CA LYS A 5 18.53 -18.79 8.92
C LYS A 5 17.69 -19.18 7.71
N MET A 6 16.42 -18.88 7.79
CA MET A 6 15.43 -19.11 6.73
C MET A 6 15.94 -18.49 5.44
N THR A 7 15.98 -19.25 4.37
CA THR A 7 16.44 -18.75 3.07
C THR A 7 15.40 -17.76 2.51
N LEU A 8 15.85 -16.75 1.76
CA LEU A 8 14.96 -15.77 1.11
C LEU A 8 13.85 -16.44 0.31
N LYS A 9 14.16 -17.57 -0.35
CA LYS A 9 13.19 -18.36 -1.14
C LYS A 9 12.08 -18.95 -0.27
N GLU A 10 12.42 -19.43 0.90
CA GLU A 10 11.44 -19.97 1.87
C GLU A 10 10.57 -18.85 2.45
N SER A 11 11.16 -17.72 2.79
CA SER A 11 10.44 -16.55 3.28
C SER A 11 9.40 -16.07 2.25
N VAL A 12 9.80 -15.91 0.99
CA VAL A 12 8.87 -15.52 -0.09
C VAL A 12 7.77 -16.56 -0.28
N ARG A 13 8.11 -17.86 -0.24
CA ARG A 13 7.12 -18.93 -0.38
C ARG A 13 6.08 -18.90 0.75
N LEU A 14 6.51 -18.67 1.98
CA LEU A 14 5.62 -18.58 3.13
C LEU A 14 4.71 -17.34 3.05
N THR A 15 5.27 -16.20 2.65
CA THR A 15 4.50 -14.96 2.43
C THR A 15 3.43 -15.15 1.36
N LEU A 16 3.76 -15.75 0.22
CA LEU A 16 2.79 -16.02 -0.84
C LEU A 16 1.70 -17.00 -0.38
N ARG A 17 2.05 -17.98 0.48
CA ARG A 17 1.07 -18.88 1.08
C ARG A 17 0.11 -18.13 2.02
N ALA A 18 0.61 -17.21 2.83
CA ALA A 18 -0.19 -16.36 3.70
C ALA A 18 -1.14 -15.45 2.89
N TRP A 19 -0.64 -14.80 1.83
CA TRP A 19 -1.47 -13.95 0.96
C TRP A 19 -2.56 -14.74 0.23
N ARG A 20 -2.25 -15.97 -0.21
CA ARG A 20 -3.27 -16.86 -0.81
C ARG A 20 -4.33 -17.27 0.20
N PHE A 21 -3.95 -17.46 1.45
CA PHE A 21 -4.87 -17.73 2.56
C PHE A 21 -5.80 -16.54 2.82
N TYR A 22 -5.25 -15.30 2.87
CA TYR A 22 -6.06 -14.08 3.01
C TYR A 22 -7.00 -13.87 1.84
N TRP A 23 -6.54 -14.09 0.62
CA TRP A 23 -7.39 -13.98 -0.56
C TRP A 23 -8.57 -14.94 -0.51
N LYS A 24 -8.38 -16.16 0.00
CA LYS A 24 -9.43 -17.16 0.10
C LYS A 24 -10.43 -16.88 1.21
N ASN A 25 -9.96 -16.46 2.39
CA ASN A 25 -10.78 -16.34 3.59
C ASN A 25 -11.31 -14.91 3.80
N THR A 26 -10.53 -13.88 3.43
CA THR A 26 -10.87 -12.47 3.62
C THR A 26 -10.61 -11.63 2.37
N PRO A 27 -11.30 -11.89 1.26
CA PRO A 27 -11.06 -11.19 0.00
C PRO A 27 -11.33 -9.68 0.09
N ARG A 28 -12.25 -9.26 0.97
CA ARG A 28 -12.58 -7.83 1.19
C ARG A 28 -11.40 -7.06 1.75
N PHE A 29 -10.66 -7.65 2.69
CA PHE A 29 -9.45 -7.06 3.24
C PHE A 29 -8.38 -6.84 2.16
N VAL A 30 -8.09 -7.86 1.35
CA VAL A 30 -7.10 -7.74 0.27
C VAL A 30 -7.53 -6.69 -0.75
N LEU A 31 -8.81 -6.67 -1.12
CA LEU A 31 -9.35 -5.69 -2.08
C LEU A 31 -9.25 -4.26 -1.52
N SER A 32 -9.64 -4.03 -0.28
CA SER A 32 -9.56 -2.71 0.36
C SER A 32 -8.11 -2.21 0.46
N THR A 33 -7.17 -3.10 0.77
CA THR A 33 -5.73 -2.82 0.83
C THR A 33 -5.19 -2.39 -0.54
N VAL A 34 -5.49 -3.15 -1.60
CA VAL A 34 -5.04 -2.85 -2.96
C VAL A 34 -5.64 -1.54 -3.49
N LEU A 35 -6.93 -1.33 -3.28
CA LEU A 35 -7.61 -0.09 -3.70
C LEU A 35 -7.08 1.13 -2.95
N TRP A 36 -6.84 1.01 -1.66
CA TRP A 36 -6.21 2.08 -0.89
C TRP A 36 -4.79 2.38 -1.37
N ALA A 37 -3.96 1.35 -1.61
CA ALA A 37 -2.61 1.50 -2.11
C ALA A 37 -2.56 2.17 -3.49
N LEU A 38 -3.53 1.86 -4.36
CA LEU A 38 -3.70 2.52 -5.66
C LEU A 38 -4.04 4.02 -5.49
N ALA A 39 -5.03 4.34 -4.65
CA ALA A 39 -5.43 5.72 -4.40
C ALA A 39 -4.30 6.54 -3.75
N ASP A 40 -3.55 5.93 -2.82
CA ASP A 40 -2.37 6.55 -2.19
C ASP A 40 -1.26 6.81 -3.21
N ALA A 41 -1.01 5.88 -4.11
CA ALA A 41 0.01 6.02 -5.15
C ALA A 41 -0.35 7.09 -6.19
N VAL A 42 -1.61 7.23 -6.57
CA VAL A 42 -2.07 8.23 -7.56
C VAL A 42 -2.00 9.66 -7.01
N SER A 43 -2.23 9.84 -5.72
CA SER A 43 -2.31 11.15 -5.08
C SER A 43 -1.11 12.08 -5.37
N PRO A 44 0.16 11.70 -5.16
CA PRO A 44 1.30 12.57 -5.44
C PRO A 44 1.44 12.91 -6.93
N TYR A 45 1.08 12.01 -7.81
CA TYR A 45 1.16 12.25 -9.26
C TYR A 45 0.12 13.27 -9.73
N ALA A 46 -1.08 13.22 -9.17
CA ALA A 46 -2.10 14.22 -9.42
C ALA A 46 -1.63 15.62 -8.99
N VAL A 47 -1.02 15.73 -7.80
CA VAL A 47 -0.48 16.99 -7.30
C VAL A 47 0.60 17.56 -8.23
N VAL A 48 1.55 16.71 -8.67
CA VAL A 48 2.62 17.12 -9.60
C VAL A 48 2.02 17.60 -10.93
N TRP A 49 1.08 16.87 -11.49
CA TRP A 49 0.43 17.23 -12.76
C TRP A 49 -0.30 18.56 -12.67
N PHE A 50 -1.09 18.77 -11.61
CA PHE A 50 -1.79 20.04 -11.40
C PHE A 50 -0.86 21.21 -11.13
N SER A 51 0.23 20.99 -10.38
CA SER A 51 1.23 22.03 -10.12
C SER A 51 1.90 22.47 -11.43
N ALA A 52 2.26 21.53 -12.30
CA ALA A 52 2.85 21.82 -13.61
C ALA A 52 1.88 22.64 -14.49
N ARG A 53 0.59 22.29 -14.48
CA ARG A 53 -0.44 23.03 -15.20
C ARG A 53 -0.60 24.46 -14.69
N LEU A 54 -0.68 24.66 -13.36
CA LEU A 54 -0.74 26.01 -12.77
C LEU A 54 0.46 26.87 -13.14
N VAL A 55 1.66 26.30 -13.14
CA VAL A 55 2.89 27.01 -13.54
C VAL A 55 2.83 27.41 -15.02
N ALA A 56 2.34 26.53 -15.89
CA ALA A 56 2.18 26.82 -17.31
C ALA A 56 1.20 27.98 -17.55
N GLU A 57 0.06 27.97 -16.88
CA GLU A 57 -0.95 29.03 -17.00
C GLU A 57 -0.45 30.39 -16.48
N LEU A 58 0.29 30.40 -15.36
CA LEU A 58 0.94 31.58 -14.83
C LEU A 58 1.98 32.19 -15.78
N SER A 59 2.60 31.35 -16.63
CA SER A 59 3.64 31.80 -17.56
C SER A 59 3.07 32.35 -18.86
N ASP A 60 1.90 31.92 -19.29
CA ASP A 60 1.36 32.23 -20.62
C ASP A 60 0.36 33.40 -20.62
N ALA A 61 -0.80 33.25 -20.07
CA ALA A 61 -1.93 34.15 -20.33
C ALA A 61 -2.13 35.29 -19.32
N ARG A 62 -1.67 35.14 -18.06
CA ARG A 62 -1.89 36.06 -16.94
C ARG A 62 -3.35 36.52 -16.75
N ASP A 63 -4.31 35.74 -17.23
CA ASP A 63 -5.72 36.02 -17.04
C ASP A 63 -6.15 35.62 -15.63
N PRO A 64 -6.55 36.58 -14.76
CA PRO A 64 -6.93 36.29 -13.38
C PRO A 64 -8.17 35.41 -13.28
N GLN A 65 -9.07 35.43 -14.25
CA GLN A 65 -10.28 34.60 -14.23
C GLN A 65 -9.95 33.14 -14.59
N ALA A 66 -9.13 32.89 -15.62
CA ALA A 66 -8.68 31.56 -15.98
C ALA A 66 -7.88 30.91 -14.84
N LEU A 67 -6.99 31.67 -14.21
CA LEU A 67 -6.22 31.22 -13.06
C LEU A 67 -7.12 30.86 -11.87
N ALA A 68 -8.14 31.65 -11.57
CA ALA A 68 -9.07 31.37 -10.48
C ALA A 68 -9.85 30.07 -10.72
N VAL A 69 -10.26 29.78 -11.95
CA VAL A 69 -10.94 28.56 -12.34
C VAL A 69 -10.00 27.35 -12.20
N ASP A 70 -8.75 27.45 -12.67
CA ASP A 70 -7.79 26.37 -12.53
C ASP A 70 -7.44 26.08 -11.06
N VAL A 71 -7.28 27.08 -10.23
CA VAL A 71 -7.09 26.91 -8.78
C VAL A 71 -8.31 26.22 -8.15
N ALA A 72 -9.52 26.62 -8.51
CA ALA A 72 -10.75 25.98 -8.00
C ALA A 72 -10.82 24.50 -8.43
N TRP A 73 -10.45 24.17 -9.67
CA TRP A 73 -10.36 22.79 -10.15
C TRP A 73 -9.31 21.97 -9.37
N VAL A 74 -8.11 22.51 -9.17
CA VAL A 74 -7.06 21.85 -8.37
C VAL A 74 -7.53 21.56 -6.97
N LEU A 75 -8.13 22.54 -6.30
CA LEU A 75 -8.67 22.36 -4.96
C LEU A 75 -9.80 21.33 -4.93
N GLY A 76 -10.72 21.38 -5.88
CA GLY A 76 -11.84 20.43 -5.97
C GLY A 76 -11.36 18.98 -6.18
N VAL A 77 -10.46 18.76 -7.12
CA VAL A 77 -9.91 17.42 -7.40
C VAL A 77 -9.06 16.92 -6.24
N THR A 78 -8.25 17.79 -5.63
CA THR A 78 -7.43 17.41 -4.47
C THR A 78 -8.32 17.05 -3.27
N ALA A 79 -9.37 17.80 -3.03
CA ALA A 79 -10.35 17.50 -1.99
C ALA A 79 -11.06 16.16 -2.25
N LEU A 80 -11.48 15.90 -3.49
CA LEU A 80 -12.11 14.65 -3.89
C LEU A 80 -11.16 13.45 -3.70
N LEU A 81 -9.91 13.56 -4.15
CA LEU A 81 -8.90 12.51 -3.98
C LEU A 81 -8.63 12.22 -2.51
N THR A 82 -8.54 13.27 -1.69
CA THR A 82 -8.34 13.14 -0.24
C THR A 82 -9.54 12.44 0.41
N LEU A 83 -10.75 12.78 0.01
CA LEU A 83 -11.98 12.15 0.49
C LEU A 83 -12.01 10.67 0.12
N VAL A 84 -11.77 10.33 -1.15
CA VAL A 84 -11.72 8.94 -1.63
C VAL A 84 -10.66 8.13 -0.86
N ARG A 85 -9.46 8.69 -0.70
CA ARG A 85 -8.39 8.07 0.07
C ARG A 85 -8.78 7.84 1.53
N SER A 86 -9.45 8.81 2.16
CA SER A 86 -9.91 8.71 3.55
C SER A 86 -10.98 7.62 3.72
N VAL A 87 -11.94 7.54 2.80
CA VAL A 87 -12.97 6.49 2.81
C VAL A 87 -12.36 5.11 2.62
N LEU A 88 -11.43 4.96 1.68
CA LEU A 88 -10.72 3.69 1.44
C LEU A 88 -9.86 3.29 2.64
N LEU A 89 -9.21 4.25 3.30
CA LEU A 89 -8.43 4.00 4.51
C LEU A 89 -9.33 3.51 5.65
N HIS A 90 -10.47 4.16 5.83
CA HIS A 90 -11.45 3.74 6.85
C HIS A 90 -11.95 2.32 6.57
N TRP A 91 -12.35 2.03 5.32
CA TRP A 91 -12.77 0.68 4.94
C TRP A 91 -11.66 -0.36 5.20
N LYS A 92 -10.43 -0.07 4.76
CA LYS A 92 -9.26 -0.93 5.04
C LYS A 92 -9.06 -1.16 6.53
N SER A 93 -9.19 -0.12 7.38
CA SER A 93 -9.00 -0.26 8.83
C SER A 93 -10.06 -1.15 9.47
N VAL A 94 -11.31 -1.06 9.04
CA VAL A 94 -12.41 -1.92 9.50
C VAL A 94 -12.18 -3.37 9.11
N GLU A 95 -11.80 -3.63 7.85
CA GLU A 95 -11.52 -4.98 7.38
C GLU A 95 -10.28 -5.60 8.05
N ARG A 96 -9.27 -4.77 8.35
CA ARG A 96 -8.08 -5.18 9.10
C ARG A 96 -8.41 -5.57 10.53
N GLU A 97 -9.25 -4.80 11.19
CA GLU A 97 -9.72 -5.11 12.54
C GLU A 97 -10.51 -6.42 12.55
N GLN A 98 -11.41 -6.60 11.60
CA GLN A 98 -12.16 -7.85 11.45
C GLN A 98 -11.24 -9.05 11.20
N LEU A 99 -10.20 -8.89 10.36
CA LEU A 99 -9.18 -9.91 10.11
C LEU A 99 -8.45 -10.28 11.41
N ASN A 100 -8.04 -9.30 12.20
CA ASN A 100 -7.35 -9.51 13.47
C ASN A 100 -8.22 -10.30 14.46
N TRP A 101 -9.52 -9.99 14.53
CA TRP A 101 -10.47 -10.74 15.36
C TRP A 101 -10.64 -12.18 14.87
N GLN A 102 -10.86 -12.39 13.58
CA GLN A 102 -11.05 -13.72 13.00
C GLN A 102 -9.82 -14.62 13.18
N LEU A 103 -8.63 -14.10 12.95
CA LEU A 103 -7.39 -14.88 13.06
C LEU A 103 -6.88 -14.98 14.48
N GLY A 104 -7.01 -13.93 15.28
CA GLY A 104 -6.50 -13.89 16.65
C GLY A 104 -7.40 -14.58 17.68
N HIS A 105 -8.70 -14.65 17.43
CA HIS A 105 -9.68 -15.20 18.38
C HIS A 105 -10.42 -16.41 17.83
N ASP A 106 -11.14 -16.21 16.71
CA ASP A 106 -12.09 -17.22 16.24
C ASP A 106 -11.40 -18.52 15.83
N CYS A 107 -10.32 -18.44 15.07
CA CYS A 107 -9.57 -19.62 14.63
C CYS A 107 -8.95 -20.39 15.78
N PHE A 108 -8.46 -19.70 16.82
CA PHE A 108 -7.89 -20.35 18.00
C PHE A 108 -8.97 -20.99 18.86
N MET A 109 -10.06 -20.28 19.12
CA MET A 109 -11.18 -20.79 19.91
C MET A 109 -11.85 -21.98 19.22
N GLU A 110 -12.09 -21.90 17.91
CA GLU A 110 -12.66 -23.02 17.15
C GLU A 110 -11.75 -24.25 17.19
N LYS A 111 -10.43 -24.05 17.04
CA LYS A 111 -9.47 -25.15 17.13
C LYS A 111 -9.43 -25.75 18.52
N GLN A 112 -9.39 -24.94 19.56
CA GLN A 112 -9.37 -25.37 20.95
C GLN A 112 -10.62 -26.16 21.31
N MET A 113 -11.81 -25.68 20.89
CA MET A 113 -13.09 -26.39 21.11
C MET A 113 -13.21 -27.68 20.29
N SER A 114 -12.46 -27.84 19.22
CA SER A 114 -12.49 -29.05 18.37
C SER A 114 -11.45 -30.11 18.76
N MET A 115 -10.57 -29.82 19.74
CA MET A 115 -9.55 -30.74 20.21
C MET A 115 -10.10 -31.63 21.32
N ASP A 116 -9.57 -32.86 21.44
CA ASP A 116 -9.84 -33.74 22.56
C ASP A 116 -9.20 -33.18 23.84
N TYR A 117 -9.85 -33.35 24.96
CA TYR A 117 -9.39 -32.85 26.27
C TYR A 117 -7.96 -33.32 26.61
N ALA A 118 -7.60 -34.53 26.23
CA ALA A 118 -6.24 -35.06 26.45
C ALA A 118 -5.16 -34.32 25.65
N ASP A 119 -5.51 -33.84 24.47
CA ASP A 119 -4.60 -33.05 23.62
C ASP A 119 -4.51 -31.61 24.14
N GLU A 120 -5.63 -31.01 24.56
CA GLU A 120 -5.68 -29.64 25.11
C GLU A 120 -4.80 -29.49 26.36
N ASP A 121 -4.81 -30.51 27.25
CA ASP A 121 -4.01 -30.51 28.49
C ASP A 121 -2.53 -30.93 28.26
N SER A 122 -2.13 -31.11 27.01
CA SER A 122 -0.76 -31.49 26.69
C SER A 122 0.19 -30.29 26.75
N GLN A 123 1.37 -30.50 27.36
CA GLN A 123 2.43 -29.49 27.43
C GLN A 123 2.85 -28.99 26.06
N GLN A 124 2.82 -29.83 25.03
CA GLN A 124 3.22 -29.48 23.68
C GLN A 124 2.28 -28.45 23.05
N ILE A 125 0.98 -28.58 23.25
CA ILE A 125 -0.02 -27.63 22.75
C ILE A 125 0.10 -26.31 23.50
N TYR A 126 0.30 -26.37 24.83
CA TYR A 126 0.51 -25.17 25.62
C TYR A 126 1.77 -24.40 25.19
N ASP A 127 2.88 -25.08 24.95
CA ASP A 127 4.11 -24.45 24.49
C ASP A 127 3.96 -23.85 23.09
N LEU A 128 3.26 -24.55 22.18
CA LEU A 128 2.96 -24.05 20.84
C LEU A 128 2.08 -22.80 20.89
N TYR A 129 1.05 -22.80 21.70
CA TYR A 129 0.18 -21.64 21.89
C TYR A 129 0.94 -20.43 22.41
N ASN A 130 1.76 -20.62 23.44
CA ASN A 130 2.59 -19.56 24.00
C ASN A 130 3.62 -19.04 22.98
N PHE A 131 4.22 -19.92 22.19
CA PHE A 131 5.15 -19.54 21.14
C PHE A 131 4.48 -18.66 20.06
N ILE A 132 3.26 -19.02 19.64
CA ILE A 132 2.50 -18.22 18.67
C ILE A 132 2.17 -16.85 19.28
N ARG A 133 1.61 -16.81 20.49
CA ARG A 133 1.28 -15.56 21.20
C ARG A 133 2.50 -14.67 21.40
N GLN A 134 3.62 -15.25 21.78
CA GLN A 134 4.87 -14.51 21.98
C GLN A 134 5.42 -13.96 20.66
N SER A 135 5.37 -14.74 19.57
CA SER A 135 5.82 -14.29 18.27
C SER A 135 4.97 -13.13 17.73
N GLU A 136 3.68 -13.12 17.97
CA GLU A 136 2.79 -12.02 17.57
C GLU A 136 3.01 -10.74 18.39
N SER A 137 3.29 -10.88 19.70
CA SER A 137 3.38 -9.74 20.62
C SER A 137 4.76 -9.09 20.66
N PHE A 138 5.84 -9.87 20.56
CA PHE A 138 7.20 -9.40 20.86
C PHE A 138 8.08 -9.14 19.64
N CYS A 139 7.91 -9.91 18.58
CA CYS A 139 8.84 -9.89 17.44
C CYS A 139 8.26 -9.26 16.16
N SER A 140 7.07 -8.67 16.22
CA SER A 140 6.33 -8.24 14.99
C SER A 140 6.32 -9.34 13.91
N GLY A 141 6.48 -10.58 14.33
CA GLY A 141 6.45 -11.76 13.47
C GLY A 141 5.03 -12.25 13.24
N GLY A 142 4.90 -13.38 12.54
CA GLY A 142 3.62 -14.04 12.34
C GLY A 142 2.65 -13.27 11.45
N ASN A 143 1.39 -13.31 11.82
CA ASN A 143 0.28 -12.78 11.03
C ASN A 143 0.31 -11.25 10.83
N PRO A 144 0.56 -10.41 11.85
CA PRO A 144 0.63 -8.97 11.69
C PRO A 144 1.70 -8.53 10.67
N ASN A 145 2.85 -9.18 10.67
CA ASN A 145 3.93 -8.88 9.74
C ASN A 145 3.57 -9.24 8.29
N ALA A 146 2.89 -10.37 8.08
CA ALA A 146 2.43 -10.77 6.75
C ALA A 146 1.38 -9.78 6.18
N VAL A 147 0.53 -9.22 7.03
CA VAL A 147 -0.44 -8.16 6.68
C VAL A 147 0.27 -6.87 6.31
N GLU A 148 1.23 -6.43 7.13
CA GLU A 148 2.02 -5.23 6.86
C GLU A 148 2.85 -5.36 5.58
N LEU A 149 3.41 -6.52 5.32
CA LEU A 149 4.14 -6.80 4.09
C LEU A 149 3.23 -6.72 2.86
N LEU A 150 1.97 -7.17 2.94
CA LEU A 150 0.99 -7.02 1.87
C LEU A 150 0.73 -5.54 1.57
N ASP A 151 0.57 -4.71 2.60
CA ASP A 151 0.41 -3.26 2.47
C ASP A 151 1.61 -2.62 1.76
N ASN A 152 2.81 -2.91 2.24
CA ASN A 152 4.05 -2.32 1.73
C ASN A 152 4.34 -2.73 0.29
N VAL A 153 4.16 -4.01 -0.05
CA VAL A 153 4.37 -4.52 -1.41
C VAL A 153 3.33 -3.95 -2.37
N SER A 154 2.06 -3.89 -1.98
CA SER A 154 1.01 -3.30 -2.81
C SER A 154 1.30 -1.81 -3.09
N ALA A 155 1.68 -1.05 -2.08
CA ALA A 155 2.05 0.36 -2.24
C ALA A 155 3.30 0.54 -3.12
N ALA A 156 4.34 -0.29 -2.92
CA ALA A 156 5.56 -0.23 -3.71
C ALA A 156 5.31 -0.51 -5.19
N VAL A 157 4.51 -1.53 -5.52
CA VAL A 157 4.16 -1.88 -6.91
C VAL A 157 3.48 -0.70 -7.61
N PHE A 158 2.46 -0.11 -6.99
CA PHE A 158 1.74 1.02 -7.60
C PHE A 158 2.61 2.28 -7.71
N ARG A 159 3.50 2.55 -6.74
CA ARG A 159 4.43 3.68 -6.81
C ARG A 159 5.46 3.50 -7.92
N ILE A 160 5.99 2.29 -8.11
CA ILE A 160 6.92 1.98 -9.21
C ILE A 160 6.22 2.13 -10.56
N LEU A 161 5.00 1.58 -10.71
CA LEU A 161 4.23 1.70 -11.94
C LEU A 161 3.90 3.17 -12.27
N GLY A 162 3.45 3.93 -11.27
CA GLY A 162 3.17 5.36 -11.43
C GLY A 162 4.43 6.16 -11.81
N GLY A 163 5.56 5.90 -11.16
CA GLY A 163 6.84 6.51 -11.50
C GLY A 163 7.29 6.18 -12.93
N ALA A 164 7.13 4.92 -13.35
CA ALA A 164 7.44 4.51 -14.74
C ALA A 164 6.56 5.21 -15.76
N VAL A 165 5.25 5.31 -15.53
CA VAL A 165 4.32 6.02 -16.42
C VAL A 165 4.68 7.49 -16.54
N LEU A 166 4.97 8.17 -15.43
CA LEU A 166 5.42 9.57 -15.47
C LEU A 166 6.75 9.74 -16.20
N SER A 167 7.72 8.86 -15.96
CA SER A 167 9.01 8.92 -16.63
C SER A 167 8.85 8.78 -18.13
N VAL A 168 8.08 7.80 -18.61
CA VAL A 168 7.79 7.65 -20.04
C VAL A 168 7.08 8.89 -20.59
N GLY A 169 6.09 9.43 -19.87
CA GLY A 169 5.40 10.66 -20.25
C GLY A 169 6.36 11.85 -20.40
N LEU A 170 7.33 11.98 -19.48
CA LEU A 170 8.32 13.06 -19.52
C LEU A 170 9.30 12.92 -20.70
N PHE A 171 9.79 11.70 -20.96
CA PHE A 171 10.73 11.43 -22.05
C PHE A 171 10.08 11.46 -23.44
N THR A 172 8.78 11.22 -23.54
CA THR A 172 8.03 11.30 -24.79
C THR A 172 7.45 12.68 -25.08
N ALA A 173 7.38 13.56 -24.07
CA ALA A 173 6.95 14.94 -24.27
C ALA A 173 7.94 15.66 -25.20
N ARG A 174 7.48 16.00 -26.41
CA ARG A 174 8.27 16.82 -27.35
C ARG A 174 8.35 18.25 -26.81
N VAL A 175 9.49 18.63 -26.28
CA VAL A 175 9.76 20.04 -25.92
C VAL A 175 9.79 20.85 -27.21
N PRO A 176 8.93 21.87 -27.38
CA PRO A 176 9.03 22.74 -28.56
C PRO A 176 10.42 23.40 -28.58
N ALA A 177 11.07 23.36 -29.73
CA ALA A 177 12.41 23.88 -29.91
C ALA A 177 12.45 25.41 -29.69
N GLY A 178 12.71 25.81 -28.43
CA GLY A 178 12.93 27.20 -28.03
C GLY A 178 14.39 27.44 -27.66
N PRO A 179 14.84 28.70 -27.54
CA PRO A 179 16.24 29.04 -27.24
C PRO A 179 16.76 28.48 -25.89
N LEU A 180 15.87 27.95 -25.05
CA LEU A 180 16.19 27.30 -23.74
C LEU A 180 16.43 25.80 -23.82
N THR A 181 16.32 25.18 -25.00
CA THR A 181 16.53 23.72 -25.16
C THR A 181 17.97 23.28 -24.84
N ALA A 182 18.95 24.16 -25.08
CA ALA A 182 20.35 23.89 -24.74
C ALA A 182 20.61 23.85 -23.24
N LEU A 183 19.89 24.65 -22.45
CA LEU A 183 19.97 24.65 -20.99
C LEU A 183 19.26 23.45 -20.36
N ASN A 184 18.14 22.99 -20.92
CA ASN A 184 17.44 21.81 -20.46
C ASN A 184 18.21 20.51 -20.69
N LEU A 185 18.92 20.40 -21.84
CA LEU A 185 19.80 19.26 -22.12
C LEU A 185 21.02 19.21 -21.18
N SER A 186 21.51 20.35 -20.71
CA SER A 186 22.60 20.43 -19.72
C SER A 186 22.19 19.99 -18.33
N LEU A 187 20.94 20.20 -17.92
CA LEU A 187 20.39 19.77 -16.61
C LEU A 187 20.09 18.28 -16.53
N ILE A 188 19.90 17.60 -17.65
CA ILE A 188 19.65 16.14 -17.70
C ILE A 188 20.97 15.34 -17.64
N HIS A 189 22.12 15.99 -17.87
CA HIS A 189 23.44 15.36 -17.87
C HIS A 189 24.24 15.53 -16.56
N ILE A 190 23.67 16.10 -15.51
CA ILE A 190 24.24 16.12 -14.15
C ILE A 190 23.50 15.09 -13.28
#